data_4637d8653ede430546cb15eb51f172e0
#
_entry.id   4637d8653ede430546cb15eb51f172e0
#
_cell.length_a   1.000
_cell.length_b   1.000
_cell.length_c   1.000
_cell.angle_alpha   90.00
_cell.angle_beta   90.00
_cell.angle_gamma   90.00
#
_symmetry.space_group_name_H-M   'P 1'
#
loop_
_entity.id
_entity.type
_entity.pdbx_description
1 polymer ?
#
loop_
_entity_poly.entity_id
_entity_poly.type
_entity_poly.pdbx_seq_one_letter_code
_entity_poly.pdbx_strand_id
1 'polypeptide(L)'
;LVNASQNSLTKTATLLQRLEPKYVTLVLVLFPVVLLVSRFIFGWSWEISLYRSMVYLIAVSPCALAASAIPATLATISNLSKRGVLVKGGAYLSHLSNIKAIAFDKTGTLTNGEPVVTDYIFEEDEEELLKVVVSMEKQSNHPLARAIINKFPNVEPIELEVENKIGIGLVTMYLGAEYCITKVTAFSNASDALTKQVECLAKEGKIVVYVARNSRVVGLLTFMDIPNESAKGAVEYFKKQGIYTMMITGDSHLTGEAVGKIVGIDEVRANVMPEDKAQIIKSQKEKCGSVAMLGDGVNDAPALVLADVGIAMGN
;
A
#
# COMPACT_ATOMS: atom_id res chain seq x y z
N LEU A 1 -23.39 -1.17 -5.22
CA LEU A 1 -21.95 -1.43 -5.41
C LEU A 1 -21.72 -2.72 -6.19
N VAL A 2 -22.40 -3.85 -5.88
CA VAL A 2 -22.23 -5.14 -6.59
C VAL A 2 -22.58 -5.04 -8.08
N ASN A 3 -23.65 -4.34 -8.45
CA ASN A 3 -24.07 -4.19 -9.86
C ASN A 3 -23.14 -3.28 -10.68
N ALA A 4 -22.40 -2.35 -10.05
CA ALA A 4 -21.43 -1.51 -10.74
C ALA A 4 -20.11 -2.25 -11.03
N SER A 5 -19.76 -3.23 -10.22
CA SER A 5 -18.54 -4.01 -10.41
C SER A 5 -18.65 -5.10 -11.49
N GLN A 6 -19.87 -5.57 -11.77
CA GLN A 6 -20.10 -6.58 -12.82
C GLN A 6 -19.95 -6.04 -14.25
N ASN A 7 -20.02 -4.71 -14.43
CA ASN A 7 -19.96 -4.05 -15.75
C ASN A 7 -18.59 -3.47 -16.10
N SER A 8 -17.55 -3.68 -15.29
CA SER A 8 -16.19 -3.24 -15.62
C SER A 8 -15.53 -4.21 -16.60
N LEU A 9 -15.80 -4.00 -17.87
CA LEU A 9 -15.16 -4.75 -18.95
C LEU A 9 -13.68 -4.38 -19.07
N THR A 10 -12.83 -5.36 -19.36
CA THR A 10 -11.44 -5.09 -19.69
C THR A 10 -11.33 -4.19 -20.91
N LYS A 11 -10.26 -3.40 -21.06
CA LYS A 11 -10.01 -2.58 -22.27
C LYS A 11 -10.12 -3.40 -23.54
N THR A 12 -9.66 -4.64 -23.50
CA THR A 12 -9.76 -5.62 -24.60
C THR A 12 -11.19 -6.00 -24.89
N ALA A 13 -12.01 -6.25 -23.86
CA ALA A 13 -13.43 -6.54 -24.04
C ALA A 13 -14.21 -5.33 -24.61
N THR A 14 -13.87 -4.13 -24.16
CA THR A 14 -14.49 -2.89 -24.70
C THR A 14 -14.09 -2.63 -26.15
N LEU A 15 -12.82 -2.90 -26.53
CA LEU A 15 -12.35 -2.84 -27.91
C LEU A 15 -13.09 -3.88 -28.79
N LEU A 16 -13.20 -5.11 -28.32
CA LEU A 16 -13.95 -6.16 -28.99
C LEU A 16 -15.40 -5.75 -29.20
N GLN A 17 -16.10 -5.26 -28.18
CA GLN A 17 -17.48 -4.77 -28.32
C GLN A 17 -17.65 -3.62 -29.32
N ARG A 18 -16.65 -2.75 -29.46
CA ARG A 18 -16.69 -1.67 -30.46
C ARG A 18 -16.41 -2.15 -31.88
N LEU A 19 -15.57 -3.16 -32.03
CA LEU A 19 -15.19 -3.72 -33.34
C LEU A 19 -16.21 -4.77 -33.81
N GLU A 20 -16.84 -5.48 -32.89
CA GLU A 20 -17.76 -6.57 -33.16
C GLU A 20 -18.86 -6.21 -34.18
N PRO A 21 -19.62 -5.09 -34.06
CA PRO A 21 -20.68 -4.76 -35.02
C PRO A 21 -20.14 -4.53 -36.44
N LYS A 22 -18.98 -3.86 -36.57
CA LYS A 22 -18.33 -3.60 -37.86
C LYS A 22 -17.80 -4.88 -38.50
N TYR A 23 -17.21 -5.73 -37.68
CA TYR A 23 -16.70 -7.02 -38.08
C TYR A 23 -17.82 -7.96 -38.54
N VAL A 24 -18.89 -8.06 -37.76
CA VAL A 24 -20.06 -8.86 -38.11
C VAL A 24 -20.69 -8.36 -39.41
N THR A 25 -20.84 -7.04 -39.59
CA THR A 25 -21.34 -6.45 -40.84
C THR A 25 -20.45 -6.82 -42.03
N LEU A 26 -19.11 -6.73 -41.87
CA LEU A 26 -18.16 -7.13 -42.92
C LEU A 26 -18.31 -8.62 -43.29
N VAL A 27 -18.39 -9.49 -42.29
CA VAL A 27 -18.56 -10.94 -42.49
C VAL A 27 -19.86 -11.27 -43.20
N LEU A 28 -20.97 -10.59 -42.82
CA LEU A 28 -22.26 -10.74 -43.46
C LEU A 28 -22.26 -10.27 -44.93
N VAL A 29 -21.56 -9.19 -45.24
CA VAL A 29 -21.38 -8.71 -46.62
C VAL A 29 -20.50 -9.64 -47.44
N LEU A 30 -19.45 -10.25 -46.85
CA LEU A 30 -18.61 -11.18 -47.53
C LEU A 30 -19.25 -12.57 -47.78
N PHE A 31 -20.26 -12.94 -46.96
CA PHE A 31 -20.90 -14.24 -47.07
C PHE A 31 -21.48 -14.52 -48.50
N PRO A 32 -22.31 -13.63 -49.12
CA PRO A 32 -22.76 -13.84 -50.47
C PRO A 32 -21.62 -13.84 -51.49
N VAL A 33 -20.55 -13.07 -51.29
CA VAL A 33 -19.39 -13.05 -52.17
C VAL A 33 -18.72 -14.40 -52.15
N VAL A 34 -18.47 -14.98 -50.97
CA VAL A 34 -17.85 -16.32 -50.80
C VAL A 34 -18.74 -17.38 -51.43
N LEU A 35 -20.07 -17.28 -51.31
CA LEU A 35 -21.00 -18.20 -51.92
C LEU A 35 -20.94 -18.14 -53.46
N LEU A 36 -20.92 -16.94 -54.05
CA LEU A 36 -20.84 -16.77 -55.50
C LEU A 36 -19.46 -17.20 -56.05
N VAL A 37 -18.39 -16.85 -55.38
CA VAL A 37 -17.03 -17.30 -55.76
C VAL A 37 -16.94 -18.83 -55.75
N SER A 38 -17.45 -19.47 -54.69
CA SER A 38 -17.42 -20.92 -54.58
C SER A 38 -18.26 -21.59 -55.69
N ARG A 39 -19.35 -21.01 -56.08
CA ARG A 39 -20.21 -21.53 -57.16
C ARG A 39 -19.61 -21.31 -58.55
N PHE A 40 -19.17 -20.09 -58.86
CA PHE A 40 -18.83 -19.70 -60.23
C PHE A 40 -17.35 -19.87 -60.57
N ILE A 41 -16.44 -19.72 -59.61
CA ILE A 41 -15.00 -19.87 -59.82
C ILE A 41 -14.55 -21.29 -59.56
N PHE A 42 -14.98 -21.92 -58.44
CA PHE A 42 -14.62 -23.29 -58.13
C PHE A 42 -15.52 -24.33 -58.71
N GLY A 43 -16.64 -23.95 -59.37
CA GLY A 43 -17.54 -24.86 -60.05
C GLY A 43 -18.30 -25.84 -59.15
N TRP A 44 -18.40 -25.58 -57.85
CA TRP A 44 -19.08 -26.47 -56.90
C TRP A 44 -20.60 -26.43 -57.08
N SER A 45 -21.28 -27.53 -56.67
CA SER A 45 -22.74 -27.51 -56.61
C SER A 45 -23.27 -26.49 -55.62
N TRP A 46 -24.51 -26.05 -55.78
CA TRP A 46 -25.15 -25.09 -54.85
C TRP A 46 -25.16 -25.60 -53.41
N GLU A 47 -25.39 -26.88 -53.20
CA GLU A 47 -25.41 -27.50 -51.87
C GLU A 47 -24.02 -27.44 -51.22
N ILE A 48 -22.97 -27.78 -51.94
CA ILE A 48 -21.58 -27.73 -51.43
C ILE A 48 -21.17 -26.26 -51.19
N SER A 49 -21.50 -25.36 -52.08
CA SER A 49 -21.18 -23.94 -51.96
C SER A 49 -21.86 -23.31 -50.73
N LEU A 50 -23.13 -23.62 -50.53
CA LEU A 50 -23.89 -23.13 -49.33
C LEU A 50 -23.31 -23.72 -48.03
N TYR A 51 -23.08 -25.05 -48.03
CA TYR A 51 -22.49 -25.73 -46.86
C TYR A 51 -21.13 -25.11 -46.45
N ARG A 52 -20.23 -24.94 -47.40
CA ARG A 52 -18.92 -24.37 -47.13
C ARG A 52 -18.97 -22.89 -46.74
N SER A 53 -19.88 -22.13 -47.32
CA SER A 53 -20.09 -20.73 -46.93
C SER A 53 -20.69 -20.61 -45.54
N MET A 54 -21.52 -21.55 -45.09
CA MET A 54 -21.99 -21.60 -43.69
C MET A 54 -20.87 -22.01 -42.73
N VAL A 55 -20.03 -22.97 -43.11
CA VAL A 55 -18.84 -23.34 -42.32
C VAL A 55 -17.88 -22.15 -42.19
N TYR A 56 -17.67 -21.39 -43.28
CA TYR A 56 -16.92 -20.13 -43.22
C TYR A 56 -17.53 -19.15 -42.22
N LEU A 57 -18.86 -18.91 -42.27
CA LEU A 57 -19.54 -18.00 -41.35
C LEU A 57 -19.34 -18.39 -39.89
N ILE A 58 -19.40 -19.68 -39.57
CA ILE A 58 -19.19 -20.19 -38.21
C ILE A 58 -17.72 -20.05 -37.82
N ALA A 59 -16.77 -20.38 -38.70
CA ALA A 59 -15.34 -20.34 -38.41
C ALA A 59 -14.81 -18.91 -38.19
N VAL A 60 -15.40 -17.94 -38.90
CA VAL A 60 -15.01 -16.52 -38.80
C VAL A 60 -15.81 -15.77 -37.73
N SER A 61 -16.70 -16.44 -36.98
CA SER A 61 -17.48 -15.83 -35.91
C SER A 61 -16.58 -15.27 -34.78
N PRO A 62 -16.81 -14.02 -34.30
CA PRO A 62 -16.06 -13.43 -33.20
C PRO A 62 -16.34 -14.08 -31.84
N CYS A 63 -17.32 -14.99 -31.76
CA CYS A 63 -17.71 -15.66 -30.52
C CYS A 63 -16.57 -16.45 -29.88
N ALA A 64 -15.65 -17.02 -30.68
CA ALA A 64 -14.48 -17.74 -30.18
C ALA A 64 -13.51 -16.83 -29.40
N LEU A 65 -13.36 -15.57 -29.84
CA LEU A 65 -12.53 -14.57 -29.15
C LEU A 65 -13.12 -14.16 -27.80
N ALA A 66 -14.43 -13.91 -27.75
CA ALA A 66 -15.14 -13.62 -26.51
C ALA A 66 -15.11 -14.82 -25.55
N ALA A 67 -15.33 -16.03 -26.08
CA ALA A 67 -15.30 -17.27 -25.33
C ALA A 67 -13.91 -17.60 -24.75
N SER A 68 -12.79 -17.11 -25.32
CA SER A 68 -11.45 -17.32 -24.79
C SER A 68 -11.05 -16.30 -23.72
N ALA A 69 -11.49 -15.05 -23.81
CA ALA A 69 -11.12 -13.97 -22.91
C ALA A 69 -11.73 -14.14 -21.50
N ILE A 70 -12.98 -14.61 -21.41
CA ILE A 70 -13.70 -14.77 -20.14
C ILE A 70 -13.02 -15.82 -19.23
N PRO A 71 -12.76 -17.06 -19.69
CA PRO A 71 -12.09 -18.07 -18.87
C PRO A 71 -10.70 -17.65 -18.41
N ALA A 72 -9.92 -16.97 -19.26
CA ALA A 72 -8.58 -16.48 -18.89
C ALA A 72 -8.67 -15.46 -17.74
N THR A 73 -9.61 -14.51 -17.82
CA THR A 73 -9.83 -13.53 -16.76
C THR A 73 -10.28 -14.21 -15.46
N LEU A 74 -11.23 -15.13 -15.53
CA LEU A 74 -11.72 -15.87 -14.36
C LEU A 74 -10.64 -16.74 -13.74
N ALA A 75 -9.83 -17.42 -14.54
CA ALA A 75 -8.70 -18.21 -14.07
C ALA A 75 -7.66 -17.32 -13.34
N THR A 76 -7.38 -16.14 -13.86
CA THR A 76 -6.48 -15.17 -13.23
C THR A 76 -7.03 -14.68 -11.89
N ILE A 77 -8.31 -14.28 -11.82
CA ILE A 77 -8.96 -13.86 -10.58
C ILE A 77 -8.95 -14.99 -9.55
N SER A 78 -9.29 -16.21 -9.97
CA SER A 78 -9.26 -17.39 -9.10
C SER A 78 -7.86 -17.67 -8.53
N ASN A 79 -6.82 -17.56 -9.36
CA ASN A 79 -5.43 -17.77 -8.92
C ASN A 79 -4.99 -16.68 -7.93
N LEU A 80 -5.33 -15.42 -8.16
CA LEU A 80 -5.06 -14.31 -7.25
C LEU A 80 -5.80 -14.49 -5.92
N SER A 81 -7.06 -14.91 -5.95
CA SER A 81 -7.84 -15.19 -4.74
C SER A 81 -7.21 -16.31 -3.88
N LYS A 82 -6.66 -17.36 -4.50
CA LYS A 82 -5.92 -18.41 -3.77
C LYS A 82 -4.63 -17.90 -3.10
N ARG A 83 -4.11 -16.77 -3.55
CA ARG A 83 -2.95 -16.08 -2.98
C ARG A 83 -3.33 -14.95 -2.02
N GLY A 84 -4.58 -14.85 -1.62
CA GLY A 84 -5.08 -13.82 -0.71
C GLY A 84 -5.38 -12.47 -1.37
N VAL A 85 -5.35 -12.37 -2.72
CA VAL A 85 -5.65 -11.12 -3.43
C VAL A 85 -7.07 -11.15 -4.00
N LEU A 86 -7.95 -10.31 -3.46
CA LEU A 86 -9.32 -10.17 -3.94
C LEU A 86 -9.41 -9.09 -5.03
N VAL A 87 -9.78 -9.49 -6.24
CA VAL A 87 -9.94 -8.57 -7.39
C VAL A 87 -11.42 -8.37 -7.68
N LYS A 88 -11.89 -7.13 -7.70
CA LYS A 88 -13.30 -6.78 -7.94
C LYS A 88 -13.79 -6.97 -9.39
N GLY A 89 -12.87 -7.17 -10.33
CA GLY A 89 -13.25 -7.40 -11.74
C GLY A 89 -12.06 -7.36 -12.70
N GLY A 90 -12.27 -7.90 -13.90
CA GLY A 90 -11.23 -8.03 -14.92
C GLY A 90 -10.64 -6.70 -15.43
N ALA A 91 -11.40 -5.59 -15.34
CA ALA A 91 -10.90 -4.27 -15.74
C ALA A 91 -9.69 -3.84 -14.91
N TYR A 92 -9.68 -4.13 -13.62
CA TYR A 92 -8.54 -3.80 -12.75
C TYR A 92 -7.26 -4.53 -13.15
N LEU A 93 -7.35 -5.78 -13.62
CA LEU A 93 -6.21 -6.52 -14.15
C LEU A 93 -5.64 -5.85 -15.41
N SER A 94 -6.52 -5.36 -16.28
CA SER A 94 -6.10 -4.62 -17.47
C SER A 94 -5.47 -3.26 -17.15
N HIS A 95 -5.96 -2.56 -16.12
CA HIS A 95 -5.35 -1.32 -15.63
C HIS A 95 -3.99 -1.61 -15.00
N LEU A 96 -3.89 -2.66 -14.18
CA LEU A 96 -2.65 -3.05 -13.51
C LEU A 96 -1.51 -3.32 -14.49
N SER A 97 -1.81 -3.94 -15.65
CA SER A 97 -0.80 -4.19 -16.70
C SER A 97 -0.27 -2.94 -17.40
N ASN A 98 -0.92 -1.80 -17.23
CA ASN A 98 -0.59 -0.54 -17.90
C ASN A 98 -0.14 0.58 -16.97
N ILE A 99 0.04 0.31 -15.67
CA ILE A 99 0.50 1.31 -14.71
C ILE A 99 1.90 1.83 -15.06
N LYS A 100 2.10 3.12 -14.86
CA LYS A 100 3.36 3.82 -15.07
C LYS A 100 3.99 4.30 -13.79
N ALA A 101 3.18 4.52 -12.76
CA ALA A 101 3.63 4.88 -11.43
C ALA A 101 2.82 4.13 -10.37
N ILE A 102 3.44 3.91 -9.24
CA ILE A 102 2.83 3.28 -8.08
C ILE A 102 3.15 4.10 -6.84
N ALA A 103 2.12 4.50 -6.10
CA ALA A 103 2.22 5.19 -4.84
C ALA A 103 1.93 4.22 -3.69
N PHE A 104 2.73 4.28 -2.66
CA PHE A 104 2.59 3.47 -1.45
C PHE A 104 2.31 4.38 -0.26
N ASP A 105 1.37 4.02 0.57
CA ASP A 105 1.38 4.50 1.95
C ASP A 105 2.56 3.87 2.70
N LYS A 106 3.04 4.53 3.75
CA LYS A 106 4.14 4.01 4.57
C LYS A 106 3.64 2.91 5.52
N THR A 107 2.73 3.30 6.42
CA THR A 107 2.35 2.51 7.59
C THR A 107 1.45 1.33 7.22
N GLY A 108 1.84 0.10 7.64
CA GLY A 108 1.07 -1.10 7.31
C GLY A 108 1.10 -1.51 5.82
N THR A 109 1.91 -0.83 4.99
CA THR A 109 2.07 -1.11 3.56
C THR A 109 3.55 -1.37 3.21
N LEU A 110 4.41 -0.37 3.31
CA LEU A 110 5.85 -0.54 3.16
C LEU A 110 6.52 -0.99 4.48
N THR A 111 5.87 -0.74 5.59
CA THR A 111 6.31 -1.13 6.93
C THR A 111 5.28 -2.09 7.54
N ASN A 112 5.66 -2.73 8.65
CA ASN A 112 4.78 -3.68 9.32
C ASN A 112 3.60 -3.01 10.04
N GLY A 113 3.62 -1.67 10.19
CA GLY A 113 2.58 -0.91 10.91
C GLY A 113 2.67 -1.03 12.43
N GLU A 114 3.64 -1.78 12.93
CA GLU A 114 3.90 -1.97 14.34
C GLU A 114 5.29 -1.42 14.68
N PRO A 115 5.39 -0.31 15.42
CA PRO A 115 6.68 0.22 15.87
C PRO A 115 7.35 -0.78 16.83
N VAL A 116 8.67 -0.86 16.78
CA VAL A 116 9.49 -1.62 17.72
C VAL A 116 10.50 -0.70 18.40
N VAL A 117 10.87 -1.01 19.64
CA VAL A 117 11.97 -0.33 20.32
C VAL A 117 13.28 -0.79 19.70
N THR A 118 14.00 0.15 19.06
CA THR A 118 15.31 -0.11 18.42
C THR A 118 16.46 0.10 19.37
N ASP A 119 16.48 1.22 20.09
CA ASP A 119 17.53 1.57 21.05
C ASP A 119 16.90 2.20 22.29
N TYR A 120 17.62 2.13 23.39
CA TYR A 120 17.31 2.86 24.62
C TYR A 120 18.59 3.21 25.34
N ILE A 121 18.59 4.31 26.04
CA ILE A 121 19.74 4.82 26.79
C ILE A 121 19.23 5.43 28.07
N PHE A 122 19.79 5.01 29.19
CA PHE A 122 19.53 5.59 30.50
C PHE A 122 20.85 6.10 31.11
N GLU A 123 20.80 7.30 31.71
CA GLU A 123 21.95 7.92 32.39
C GLU A 123 22.02 7.57 33.89
N GLU A 124 20.95 6.93 34.41
CA GLU A 124 20.81 6.55 35.82
C GLU A 124 20.42 5.06 35.92
N ASP A 125 19.90 4.62 37.06
CA ASP A 125 19.53 3.23 37.36
C ASP A 125 18.58 2.63 36.30
N GLU A 126 19.17 1.88 35.37
CA GLU A 126 18.46 1.27 34.22
C GLU A 126 17.36 0.33 34.68
N GLU A 127 17.60 -0.46 35.75
CA GLU A 127 16.63 -1.46 36.23
C GLU A 127 15.38 -0.78 36.81
N GLU A 128 15.57 0.26 37.62
CA GLU A 128 14.46 1.04 38.17
C GLU A 128 13.69 1.77 37.07
N LEU A 129 14.40 2.43 36.15
CA LEU A 129 13.78 3.17 35.04
C LEU A 129 12.98 2.26 34.12
N LEU A 130 13.49 1.07 33.79
CA LEU A 130 12.75 0.08 32.98
C LEU A 130 11.49 -0.39 33.69
N LYS A 131 11.56 -0.69 35.00
CA LYS A 131 10.35 -1.08 35.76
C LYS A 131 9.29 0.00 35.73
N VAL A 132 9.67 1.26 35.95
CA VAL A 132 8.74 2.40 35.91
C VAL A 132 8.17 2.58 34.51
N VAL A 133 9.01 2.62 33.46
CA VAL A 133 8.60 2.80 32.07
C VAL A 133 7.63 1.71 31.59
N VAL A 134 7.96 0.43 31.84
CA VAL A 134 7.09 -0.69 31.47
C VAL A 134 5.75 -0.63 32.20
N SER A 135 5.80 -0.24 33.50
CA SER A 135 4.56 -0.13 34.33
C SER A 135 3.66 1.02 33.88
N MET A 136 4.23 2.16 33.49
CA MET A 136 3.51 3.29 32.96
C MET A 136 2.82 2.91 31.63
N GLU A 137 3.54 2.27 30.72
CA GLU A 137 3.05 1.94 29.39
C GLU A 137 2.04 0.78 29.38
N LYS A 138 2.04 -0.09 30.39
CA LYS A 138 1.00 -1.13 30.54
C LYS A 138 -0.42 -0.56 30.67
N GLN A 139 -0.56 0.67 31.09
CA GLN A 139 -1.86 1.37 31.21
C GLN A 139 -2.22 2.18 29.96
N SER A 140 -1.33 2.23 28.95
CA SER A 140 -1.51 2.96 27.72
C SER A 140 -1.94 2.04 26.59
N ASN A 141 -2.88 2.50 25.75
CA ASN A 141 -3.28 1.83 24.51
C ASN A 141 -2.49 2.32 23.29
N HIS A 142 -1.45 3.13 23.49
CA HIS A 142 -0.66 3.69 22.41
C HIS A 142 0.18 2.60 21.72
N PRO A 143 0.39 2.63 20.37
CA PRO A 143 1.23 1.65 19.68
C PRO A 143 2.67 1.55 20.24
N LEU A 144 3.25 2.66 20.70
CA LEU A 144 4.57 2.68 21.34
C LEU A 144 4.60 1.92 22.66
N ALA A 145 3.49 1.91 23.40
CA ALA A 145 3.36 1.14 24.62
C ALA A 145 3.54 -0.37 24.39
N ARG A 146 2.86 -0.88 23.36
CA ARG A 146 3.03 -2.29 22.94
C ARG A 146 4.47 -2.62 22.57
N ALA A 147 5.14 -1.70 21.87
CA ALA A 147 6.54 -1.86 21.51
C ALA A 147 7.46 -2.01 22.75
N ILE A 148 7.22 -1.20 23.78
CA ILE A 148 7.98 -1.27 25.04
C ILE A 148 7.70 -2.58 25.77
N ILE A 149 6.44 -2.95 25.93
CA ILE A 149 6.05 -4.20 26.63
C ILE A 149 6.63 -5.42 25.91
N ASN A 150 6.58 -5.45 24.59
CA ASN A 150 7.15 -6.54 23.79
C ASN A 150 8.67 -6.61 23.85
N LYS A 151 9.35 -5.47 23.99
CA LYS A 151 10.82 -5.42 24.10
C LYS A 151 11.31 -5.94 25.44
N PHE A 152 10.56 -5.69 26.50
CA PHE A 152 10.96 -6.00 27.88
C PHE A 152 9.96 -6.96 28.57
N PRO A 153 9.77 -8.18 28.05
CA PRO A 153 8.73 -9.11 28.54
C PRO A 153 9.02 -9.64 29.96
N ASN A 154 10.29 -9.60 30.37
CA ASN A 154 10.73 -10.16 31.66
C ASN A 154 10.74 -9.11 32.80
N VAL A 155 10.41 -7.85 32.50
CA VAL A 155 10.33 -6.81 33.52
C VAL A 155 9.01 -6.94 34.27
N GLU A 156 9.07 -7.26 35.56
CA GLU A 156 7.90 -7.29 36.41
C GLU A 156 7.36 -5.88 36.66
N PRO A 157 6.11 -5.60 36.27
CA PRO A 157 5.54 -4.29 36.48
C PRO A 157 5.19 -4.06 37.94
N ILE A 158 5.27 -2.82 38.36
CA ILE A 158 4.81 -2.33 39.66
C ILE A 158 3.46 -1.63 39.52
N GLU A 159 2.65 -1.63 40.57
CA GLU A 159 1.42 -0.86 40.59
C GLU A 159 1.74 0.64 40.67
N LEU A 160 1.28 1.41 39.68
CA LEU A 160 1.46 2.84 39.58
C LEU A 160 0.12 3.51 39.20
N GLU A 161 -0.12 4.68 39.71
CA GLU A 161 -1.17 5.56 39.16
C GLU A 161 -0.55 6.39 38.04
N VAL A 162 -1.05 6.21 36.81
CA VAL A 162 -0.52 6.88 35.62
C VAL A 162 -1.53 7.85 35.08
N GLU A 163 -1.12 9.09 34.92
CA GLU A 163 -1.93 10.17 34.35
C GLU A 163 -1.42 10.51 32.96
N ASN A 164 -2.31 10.60 31.99
CA ASN A 164 -1.96 11.08 30.63
C ASN A 164 -2.23 12.60 30.56
N LYS A 165 -1.17 13.39 30.66
CA LYS A 165 -1.24 14.87 30.60
C LYS A 165 -1.11 15.32 29.15
N ILE A 166 -2.16 15.98 28.64
CA ILE A 166 -2.18 16.50 27.25
C ILE A 166 -1.00 17.46 27.05
N GLY A 167 -0.22 17.20 26.00
CA GLY A 167 0.96 18.01 25.63
C GLY A 167 2.25 17.62 26.36
N ILE A 168 2.17 16.86 27.45
CA ILE A 168 3.34 16.38 28.19
C ILE A 168 3.58 14.90 27.91
N GLY A 169 2.60 14.04 28.11
CA GLY A 169 2.72 12.58 27.96
C GLY A 169 2.24 11.84 29.20
N LEU A 170 2.78 10.65 29.43
CA LEU A 170 2.47 9.85 30.62
C LEU A 170 3.28 10.37 31.82
N VAL A 171 2.61 10.53 32.95
CA VAL A 171 3.22 10.99 34.20
C VAL A 171 2.79 10.08 35.35
N THR A 172 3.71 9.77 36.25
CA THR A 172 3.44 8.99 37.48
C THR A 172 4.33 9.46 38.64
N MET A 173 3.90 9.17 39.88
CA MET A 173 4.71 9.32 41.08
C MET A 173 5.16 7.95 41.58
N TYR A 174 6.47 7.78 41.75
CA TYR A 174 7.04 6.55 42.31
C TYR A 174 8.20 6.88 43.27
N LEU A 175 8.18 6.32 44.47
CA LEU A 175 9.16 6.55 45.55
C LEU A 175 9.45 8.05 45.84
N GLY A 176 8.43 8.90 45.72
CA GLY A 176 8.55 10.32 45.95
C GLY A 176 9.17 11.14 44.82
N ALA A 177 9.44 10.51 43.68
CA ALA A 177 9.89 11.17 42.47
C ALA A 177 8.80 11.14 41.37
N GLU A 178 8.69 12.22 40.59
CA GLU A 178 7.83 12.28 39.40
C GLU A 178 8.57 11.71 38.19
N TYR A 179 7.94 10.76 37.51
CA TYR A 179 8.45 10.20 36.25
C TYR A 179 7.55 10.59 35.09
N CYS A 180 8.15 10.86 33.95
CA CYS A 180 7.43 11.27 32.74
C CYS A 180 8.01 10.59 31.51
N ILE A 181 7.13 10.08 30.64
CA ILE A 181 7.46 9.64 29.28
C ILE A 181 6.87 10.67 28.30
N THR A 182 7.74 11.31 27.51
CA THR A 182 7.33 12.51 26.76
C THR A 182 8.05 12.65 25.44
N LYS A 183 7.50 13.52 24.58
CA LYS A 183 8.17 13.91 23.32
C LYS A 183 9.43 14.74 23.60
N VAL A 184 10.41 14.63 22.73
CA VAL A 184 11.68 15.39 22.80
C VAL A 184 11.46 16.90 22.95
N THR A 185 10.40 17.42 22.32
CA THR A 185 10.06 18.86 22.34
C THR A 185 9.53 19.36 23.68
N ALA A 186 9.17 18.49 24.61
CA ALA A 186 8.60 18.89 25.91
C ALA A 186 9.67 19.33 26.92
N PHE A 187 10.92 18.93 26.75
CA PHE A 187 12.03 19.30 27.62
C PHE A 187 13.21 19.85 26.84
N SER A 188 13.79 20.95 27.31
CA SER A 188 14.97 21.60 26.73
C SER A 188 16.24 21.38 27.56
N ASN A 189 16.15 20.62 28.65
CA ASN A 189 17.23 20.44 29.64
C ASN A 189 17.89 19.05 29.59
N ALA A 190 17.79 18.36 28.44
CA ALA A 190 18.55 17.12 28.21
C ALA A 190 20.07 17.41 28.18
N SER A 191 20.88 16.44 28.57
CA SER A 191 22.33 16.55 28.46
C SER A 191 22.77 16.75 26.99
N ASP A 192 23.92 17.41 26.79
CA ASP A 192 24.48 17.59 25.43
C ASP A 192 24.72 16.23 24.72
N ALA A 193 25.04 15.20 25.50
CA ALA A 193 25.22 13.84 24.99
C ALA A 193 23.89 13.28 24.45
N LEU A 194 22.82 13.33 25.20
CA LEU A 194 21.49 12.88 24.80
C LEU A 194 20.96 13.69 23.60
N THR A 195 21.17 15.01 23.62
CA THR A 195 20.72 15.89 22.52
C THR A 195 21.38 15.52 21.20
N LYS A 196 22.70 15.29 21.17
CA LYS A 196 23.42 14.83 19.97
C LYS A 196 22.95 13.47 19.51
N GLN A 197 22.67 12.55 20.44
CA GLN A 197 22.13 11.24 20.08
C GLN A 197 20.74 11.32 19.49
N VAL A 198 19.84 12.16 20.04
CA VAL A 198 18.52 12.42 19.45
C VAL A 198 18.63 12.91 18.01
N GLU A 199 19.52 13.85 17.73
CA GLU A 199 19.73 14.33 16.36
C GLU A 199 20.23 13.23 15.41
N CYS A 200 21.12 12.36 15.87
CA CYS A 200 21.61 11.24 15.07
C CYS A 200 20.51 10.23 14.80
N LEU A 201 19.78 9.80 15.83
CA LEU A 201 18.68 8.83 15.75
C LEU A 201 17.51 9.35 14.93
N ALA A 202 17.19 10.64 15.03
CA ALA A 202 16.17 11.28 14.21
C ALA A 202 16.55 11.28 12.70
N LYS A 203 17.84 11.49 12.38
CA LYS A 203 18.35 11.37 11.00
C LYS A 203 18.25 9.94 10.44
N GLU A 204 18.27 8.94 11.32
CA GLU A 204 18.02 7.53 10.95
C GLU A 204 16.54 7.21 10.79
N GLY A 205 15.65 8.20 10.96
CA GLY A 205 14.20 8.03 10.82
C GLY A 205 13.51 7.43 12.04
N LYS A 206 14.19 7.38 13.19
CA LYS A 206 13.64 6.86 14.43
C LYS A 206 12.81 7.92 15.15
N ILE A 207 11.72 7.48 15.79
CA ILE A 207 10.94 8.29 16.71
C ILE A 207 11.64 8.21 18.08
N VAL A 208 11.91 9.36 18.70
CA VAL A 208 12.57 9.42 20.01
C VAL A 208 11.60 9.96 21.04
N VAL A 209 11.55 9.30 22.20
CA VAL A 209 10.86 9.79 23.40
C VAL A 209 11.83 9.90 24.54
N TYR A 210 11.66 10.91 25.39
CA TYR A 210 12.40 11.09 26.61
C TYR A 210 11.76 10.40 27.80
N VAL A 211 12.59 9.90 28.68
CA VAL A 211 12.23 9.54 30.05
C VAL A 211 12.82 10.58 30.99
N ALA A 212 11.97 11.23 31.77
CA ALA A 212 12.38 12.25 32.71
C ALA A 212 12.03 11.85 34.16
N ARG A 213 12.87 12.27 35.10
CA ARG A 213 12.69 12.13 36.55
C ARG A 213 12.81 13.51 37.18
N ASN A 214 11.79 13.94 37.93
CA ASN A 214 11.76 15.28 38.58
C ASN A 214 12.12 16.40 37.57
N SER A 215 11.48 16.38 36.40
CA SER A 215 11.70 17.34 35.31
C SER A 215 13.12 17.34 34.69
N ARG A 216 13.98 16.38 35.04
CA ARG A 216 15.27 16.19 34.42
C ARG A 216 15.21 14.98 33.48
N VAL A 217 15.67 15.12 32.24
CA VAL A 217 15.78 14.00 31.31
C VAL A 217 16.88 13.05 31.81
N VAL A 218 16.51 11.79 32.03
CA VAL A 218 17.41 10.72 32.53
C VAL A 218 17.59 9.60 31.52
N GLY A 219 16.89 9.65 30.38
CA GLY A 219 17.05 8.67 29.33
C GLY A 219 16.17 8.93 28.13
N LEU A 220 16.32 8.06 27.14
CA LEU A 220 15.52 8.06 25.91
C LEU A 220 15.22 6.63 25.45
N LEU A 221 14.10 6.49 24.75
CA LEU A 221 13.78 5.29 23.96
C LEU A 221 13.56 5.70 22.51
N THR A 222 13.92 4.82 21.61
CA THR A 222 13.71 5.04 20.18
C THR A 222 12.85 3.95 19.56
N PHE A 223 12.04 4.36 18.61
CA PHE A 223 11.13 3.47 17.94
C PHE A 223 11.27 3.64 16.44
N MET A 224 11.10 2.54 15.73
CA MET A 224 11.04 2.54 14.28
C MET A 224 9.97 1.57 13.82
N ASP A 225 9.18 1.97 12.84
CA ASP A 225 8.32 1.07 12.11
C ASP A 225 9.16 0.42 11.02
N ILE A 226 9.47 -0.86 11.20
CA ILE A 226 10.46 -1.58 10.38
C ILE A 226 9.88 -1.81 8.99
N PRO A 227 10.62 -1.44 7.93
CA PRO A 227 10.25 -1.79 6.56
C PRO A 227 10.10 -3.30 6.38
N ASN A 228 9.06 -3.69 5.68
CA ASN A 228 8.79 -5.09 5.37
C ASN A 228 9.76 -5.56 4.26
N GLU A 229 10.43 -6.70 4.47
CA GLU A 229 11.35 -7.28 3.49
C GLU A 229 10.66 -7.58 2.14
N SER A 230 9.39 -8.00 2.16
CA SER A 230 8.64 -8.23 0.94
C SER A 230 8.34 -6.93 0.18
N ALA A 231 8.19 -5.80 0.88
CA ALA A 231 7.99 -4.49 0.26
C ALA A 231 9.23 -4.05 -0.52
N LYS A 232 10.44 -4.27 0.03
CA LYS A 232 11.70 -3.98 -0.66
C LYS A 232 11.82 -4.77 -1.97
N GLY A 233 11.53 -6.08 -1.93
CA GLY A 233 11.51 -6.92 -3.13
C GLY A 233 10.47 -6.48 -4.16
N ALA A 234 9.29 -6.06 -3.72
CA ALA A 234 8.24 -5.55 -4.60
C ALA A 234 8.64 -4.22 -5.28
N VAL A 235 9.21 -3.27 -4.53
CA VAL A 235 9.69 -2.00 -5.08
C VAL A 235 10.80 -2.24 -6.11
N GLU A 236 11.76 -3.10 -5.81
CA GLU A 236 12.81 -3.46 -6.76
C GLU A 236 12.26 -4.07 -8.05
N TYR A 237 11.24 -4.94 -7.94
CA TYR A 237 10.55 -5.52 -9.08
C TYR A 237 9.88 -4.44 -9.94
N PHE A 238 9.13 -3.50 -9.33
CA PHE A 238 8.47 -2.42 -10.08
C PHE A 238 9.47 -1.52 -10.79
N LYS A 239 10.59 -1.19 -10.15
CA LYS A 239 11.67 -0.40 -10.78
C LYS A 239 12.28 -1.11 -11.98
N LYS A 240 12.53 -2.43 -11.88
CA LYS A 240 13.02 -3.24 -13.02
C LYS A 240 12.04 -3.25 -14.21
N GLN A 241 10.72 -3.08 -13.95
CA GLN A 241 9.70 -2.94 -14.99
C GLN A 241 9.57 -1.49 -15.52
N GLY A 242 10.39 -0.56 -15.05
CA GLY A 242 10.32 0.84 -15.43
C GLY A 242 9.10 1.58 -14.86
N ILE A 243 8.53 1.08 -13.78
CA ILE A 243 7.41 1.70 -13.06
C ILE A 243 7.99 2.63 -12.00
N TYR A 244 7.59 3.89 -12.04
CA TYR A 244 8.00 4.89 -11.07
C TYR A 244 7.39 4.63 -9.70
N THR A 245 8.20 4.64 -8.65
CA THR A 245 7.78 4.32 -7.27
C THR A 245 7.81 5.54 -6.39
N MET A 246 6.72 5.79 -5.67
CA MET A 246 6.56 6.93 -4.78
C MET A 246 6.03 6.46 -3.42
N MET A 247 6.50 7.06 -2.33
CA MET A 247 5.93 6.88 -1.00
C MET A 247 5.25 8.17 -0.55
N ILE A 248 4.05 8.06 0.03
CA ILE A 248 3.29 9.18 0.59
C ILE A 248 3.10 8.90 2.08
N THR A 249 3.51 9.82 2.94
CA THR A 249 3.42 9.65 4.40
C THR A 249 3.14 10.96 5.12
N GLY A 250 2.39 10.88 6.24
CA GLY A 250 2.21 11.99 7.17
C GLY A 250 3.41 12.25 8.08
N ASP A 251 4.41 11.36 8.07
CA ASP A 251 5.61 11.52 8.90
C ASP A 251 6.49 12.69 8.46
N SER A 252 7.46 13.03 9.31
CA SER A 252 8.46 14.04 9.01
C SER A 252 9.31 13.65 7.77
N HIS A 253 9.89 14.63 7.11
CA HIS A 253 10.75 14.42 5.97
C HIS A 253 11.93 13.47 6.31
N LEU A 254 12.54 13.63 7.48
CA LEU A 254 13.66 12.77 7.93
C LEU A 254 13.24 11.30 8.06
N THR A 255 12.11 11.03 8.70
CA THR A 255 11.59 9.67 8.88
C THR A 255 11.17 9.06 7.53
N GLY A 256 10.50 9.83 6.70
CA GLY A 256 10.09 9.37 5.38
C GLY A 256 11.26 9.02 4.48
N GLU A 257 12.25 9.92 4.37
CA GLU A 257 13.45 9.70 3.56
C GLU A 257 14.26 8.48 4.02
N ALA A 258 14.39 8.27 5.34
CA ALA A 258 15.09 7.11 5.88
C ALA A 258 14.42 5.79 5.44
N VAL A 259 13.10 5.67 5.58
CA VAL A 259 12.34 4.50 5.14
C VAL A 259 12.41 4.36 3.62
N GLY A 260 12.20 5.45 2.87
CA GLY A 260 12.26 5.45 1.41
C GLY A 260 13.60 4.96 0.87
N LYS A 261 14.70 5.37 1.50
CA LYS A 261 16.06 4.92 1.16
C LYS A 261 16.28 3.42 1.44
N ILE A 262 15.78 2.91 2.58
CA ILE A 262 15.90 1.50 2.93
C ILE A 262 15.14 0.62 1.94
N VAL A 263 13.92 1.04 1.57
CA VAL A 263 13.06 0.30 0.63
C VAL A 263 13.46 0.50 -0.83
N GLY A 264 14.15 1.60 -1.13
CA GLY A 264 14.63 1.94 -2.47
C GLY A 264 13.60 2.69 -3.33
N ILE A 265 12.71 3.46 -2.73
CA ILE A 265 11.70 4.29 -3.39
C ILE A 265 12.35 5.43 -4.20
N ASP A 266 11.77 5.81 -5.34
CA ASP A 266 12.29 6.89 -6.20
C ASP A 266 11.95 8.28 -5.66
N GLU A 267 10.77 8.46 -5.06
CA GLU A 267 10.32 9.75 -4.52
C GLU A 267 9.58 9.56 -3.19
N VAL A 268 9.87 10.44 -2.23
CA VAL A 268 9.19 10.48 -0.92
C VAL A 268 8.42 11.79 -0.79
N ARG A 269 7.12 11.70 -0.52
CA ARG A 269 6.25 12.81 -0.14
C ARG A 269 5.94 12.70 1.34
N ALA A 270 6.62 13.48 2.14
CA ALA A 270 6.48 13.54 3.60
C ALA A 270 5.61 14.72 4.06
N ASN A 271 5.21 14.72 5.34
CA ASN A 271 4.32 15.72 5.93
C ASN A 271 2.99 15.90 5.19
N VAL A 272 2.46 14.83 4.59
CA VAL A 272 1.23 14.89 3.79
C VAL A 272 0.02 14.60 4.69
N MET A 273 -0.93 15.53 4.70
CA MET A 273 -2.21 15.32 5.41
C MET A 273 -3.07 14.29 4.66
N PRO A 274 -3.94 13.53 5.34
CA PRO A 274 -4.78 12.53 4.69
C PRO A 274 -5.61 13.05 3.52
N GLU A 275 -6.14 14.26 3.62
CA GLU A 275 -6.90 14.95 2.56
C GLU A 275 -6.06 15.30 1.33
N ASP A 276 -4.76 15.56 1.51
CA ASP A 276 -3.86 15.95 0.41
C ASP A 276 -3.35 14.75 -0.39
N LYS A 277 -3.40 13.52 0.17
CA LYS A 277 -2.99 12.30 -0.53
C LYS A 277 -3.72 12.14 -1.86
N ALA A 278 -5.02 12.41 -1.86
CA ALA A 278 -5.86 12.34 -3.04
C ALA A 278 -5.42 13.30 -4.15
N GLN A 279 -5.02 14.51 -3.78
CA GLN A 279 -4.54 15.53 -4.71
C GLN A 279 -3.18 15.15 -5.33
N ILE A 280 -2.30 14.53 -4.53
CA ILE A 280 -1.01 14.02 -5.01
C ILE A 280 -1.23 12.93 -6.06
N ILE A 281 -2.12 11.96 -5.80
CA ILE A 281 -2.46 10.90 -6.76
C ILE A 281 -3.02 11.49 -8.06
N LYS A 282 -3.92 12.48 -7.97
CA LYS A 282 -4.46 13.17 -9.14
C LYS A 282 -3.37 13.84 -9.98
N SER A 283 -2.50 14.60 -9.32
CA SER A 283 -1.36 15.27 -9.99
C SER A 283 -0.40 14.26 -10.64
N GLN A 284 -0.13 13.15 -9.96
CA GLN A 284 0.75 12.11 -10.50
C GLN A 284 0.13 11.41 -11.71
N LYS A 285 -1.19 11.19 -11.69
CA LYS A 285 -1.93 10.66 -12.83
C LYS A 285 -1.88 11.57 -14.05
N GLU A 286 -1.96 12.88 -13.85
CA GLU A 286 -1.80 13.85 -14.93
C GLU A 286 -0.39 13.83 -15.55
N LYS A 287 0.65 13.54 -14.75
CA LYS A 287 2.05 13.45 -15.20
C LYS A 287 2.38 12.13 -15.90
N CYS A 288 1.97 11.00 -15.31
CA CYS A 288 2.39 9.66 -15.75
C CYS A 288 1.31 8.91 -16.55
N GLY A 289 0.07 9.37 -16.54
CA GLY A 289 -1.07 8.81 -17.27
C GLY A 289 -1.79 7.68 -16.54
N SER A 290 -1.12 6.79 -15.83
CA SER A 290 -1.76 5.68 -15.08
C SER A 290 -1.02 5.41 -13.79
N VAL A 291 -1.74 5.45 -12.66
CA VAL A 291 -1.20 5.34 -11.30
C VAL A 291 -1.95 4.29 -10.49
N ALA A 292 -1.20 3.42 -9.82
CA ALA A 292 -1.74 2.59 -8.75
C ALA A 292 -1.43 3.22 -7.38
N MET A 293 -2.32 2.97 -6.39
CA MET A 293 -2.11 3.34 -4.99
C MET A 293 -2.29 2.12 -4.10
N LEU A 294 -1.34 1.89 -3.19
CA LEU A 294 -1.41 0.90 -2.12
C LEU A 294 -1.50 1.60 -0.76
N GLY A 295 -2.41 1.15 0.09
CA GLY A 295 -2.58 1.70 1.44
C GLY A 295 -3.43 0.79 2.34
N ASP A 296 -3.63 1.19 3.60
CA ASP A 296 -4.38 0.43 4.61
C ASP A 296 -5.92 0.43 4.37
N GLY A 297 -6.40 1.28 3.49
CA GLY A 297 -7.81 1.38 3.10
C GLY A 297 -8.68 2.26 4.00
N VAL A 298 -8.23 2.66 5.17
CA VAL A 298 -9.00 3.51 6.09
C VAL A 298 -8.70 4.99 5.85
N ASN A 299 -7.44 5.39 6.06
CA ASN A 299 -7.01 6.78 5.90
C ASN A 299 -6.77 7.15 4.43
N ASP A 300 -6.51 6.16 3.60
CA ASP A 300 -6.14 6.33 2.19
C ASP A 300 -7.31 6.15 1.21
N ALA A 301 -8.52 5.88 1.72
CA ALA A 301 -9.69 5.59 0.89
C ALA A 301 -9.92 6.61 -0.25
N PRO A 302 -9.84 7.93 -0.05
CA PRO A 302 -9.98 8.90 -1.14
C PRO A 302 -8.89 8.77 -2.21
N ALA A 303 -7.64 8.52 -1.82
CA ALA A 303 -6.51 8.35 -2.74
C ALA A 303 -6.62 7.03 -3.52
N LEU A 304 -7.02 5.93 -2.85
CA LEU A 304 -7.26 4.63 -3.46
C LEU A 304 -8.36 4.68 -4.53
N VAL A 305 -9.44 5.45 -4.29
CA VAL A 305 -10.55 5.61 -5.24
C VAL A 305 -10.15 6.43 -6.46
N LEU A 306 -9.28 7.43 -6.31
CA LEU A 306 -8.82 8.29 -7.40
C LEU A 306 -7.75 7.64 -8.29
N ALA A 307 -7.00 6.67 -7.77
CA ALA A 307 -6.04 5.90 -8.55
C ALA A 307 -6.74 5.06 -9.64
N ASP A 308 -6.03 4.72 -10.71
CA ASP A 308 -6.53 3.78 -11.74
C ASP A 308 -6.67 2.37 -11.18
N VAL A 309 -5.80 2.02 -10.22
CA VAL A 309 -5.88 0.79 -9.43
C VAL A 309 -5.61 1.13 -7.98
N GLY A 310 -6.64 1.02 -7.13
CA GLY A 310 -6.50 1.10 -5.67
C GLY A 310 -6.37 -0.31 -5.09
N ILE A 311 -5.35 -0.53 -4.27
CA ILE A 311 -5.08 -1.80 -3.59
C ILE A 311 -5.08 -1.53 -2.08
N ALA A 312 -6.09 -2.06 -1.39
CA ALA A 312 -6.13 -2.02 0.07
C ALA A 312 -5.39 -3.24 0.63
N MET A 313 -4.47 -3.00 1.54
CA MET A 313 -3.79 -4.05 2.28
C MET A 313 -4.76 -4.66 3.29
N GLY A 314 -4.79 -5.98 3.40
CA GLY A 314 -5.52 -6.69 4.45
C GLY A 314 -4.63 -6.85 5.69
N ASN A 315 -5.23 -6.77 6.86
CA ASN A 315 -4.60 -7.09 8.15
C ASN A 315 -4.59 -8.60 8.36
#